data_f247eb5e830bd0e8b77a22a463d97f7f
#
_entry.id   f247eb5e830bd0e8b77a22a463d97f7f
#
_cell.length_a   1.000
_cell.length_b   1.000
_cell.length_c   1.000
_cell.angle_alpha   90.00
_cell.angle_beta   90.00
_cell.angle_gamma   90.00
#
_symmetry.space_group_name_H-M   'P 1'
#
loop_
_entity.id
_entity.type
_entity.pdbx_description
1 polymer ?
#
loop_
_entity_poly.entity_id
_entity_poly.type
_entity_poly.pdbx_seq_one_letter_code
_entity_poly.pdbx_strand_id
1 'polypeptide(L)'
;KFFPAMVSAVRDTDMDTLRAYIRFHLLTTFASQLPHPIDAENFEFYGHQLEGVPAQEPRWKRCSAAVDGALGEALGQVYVQQYFAGDSKAKTLQMVHDIEAAMDQDIDTLDWMSPATRIRAKQKLHAVADKIGYPDHWRDYTKLVVSPTEALGNDERAIAFENERQLNKIGKPVDKNEWGMTPPTVNAYYNPSMNDINFPAGILQPPFFDPHTDLAVNYGHAGAVIGHELTHGFDDEGKKFDATGNLSDWWTADDTTKFQARTGCLVKQYGSFVAVPGATPKDDVHVNGQLTLGENTADNGGLVLAYIAYLDRAKKEGIDIHQKIGGYTGPQRFYIAFAQNWCENSRPEAVRAQVLTDPHSPDHFRANGAIVNQPAFAAAFGCKKGSPMVPNDSCRVW
;
A
#
# COMPACT_ATOMS: atom_id res chain seq x y z
N LYS A 1 -2.58 18.46 22.38
CA LYS A 1 -1.77 17.87 23.49
C LYS A 1 -0.34 17.52 23.04
N PHE A 2 -0.15 17.03 21.79
CA PHE A 2 1.17 16.59 21.28
C PHE A 2 2.21 17.73 21.26
N PHE A 3 1.93 18.83 20.56
CA PHE A 3 2.90 19.92 20.41
C PHE A 3 3.35 20.56 21.75
N PRO A 4 2.45 20.86 22.71
CA PRO A 4 2.89 21.32 24.02
C PRO A 4 3.81 20.32 24.75
N ALA A 5 3.52 19.00 24.67
CA ALA A 5 4.35 17.97 25.27
C ALA A 5 5.73 17.89 24.61
N MET A 6 5.79 17.96 23.26
CA MET A 6 7.06 17.99 22.51
C MET A 6 7.91 19.20 22.87
N VAL A 7 7.31 20.40 22.91
CA VAL A 7 8.02 21.63 23.29
C VAL A 7 8.54 21.52 24.73
N SER A 8 7.74 20.97 25.67
CA SER A 8 8.18 20.74 27.03
C SER A 8 9.37 19.77 27.09
N ALA A 9 9.29 18.65 26.38
CA ALA A 9 10.38 17.65 26.31
C ALA A 9 11.70 18.28 25.82
N VAL A 10 11.65 19.10 24.75
CA VAL A 10 12.83 19.79 24.22
C VAL A 10 13.37 20.80 25.23
N ARG A 11 12.50 21.61 25.85
CA ARG A 11 12.88 22.64 26.82
C ARG A 11 13.49 22.05 28.10
N ASP A 12 12.96 20.91 28.57
CA ASP A 12 13.30 20.30 29.83
C ASP A 12 14.50 19.31 29.72
N THR A 13 15.01 19.09 28.49
CA THR A 13 16.20 18.27 28.21
C THR A 13 17.46 19.14 28.22
N ASP A 14 18.53 18.66 28.85
CA ASP A 14 19.81 19.37 28.88
C ASP A 14 20.46 19.44 27.49
N MET A 15 21.31 20.48 27.30
CA MET A 15 21.91 20.76 25.99
C MET A 15 22.88 19.69 25.50
N ASP A 16 23.53 18.94 26.40
CA ASP A 16 24.47 17.89 25.95
C ASP A 16 23.70 16.66 25.45
N THR A 17 22.60 16.31 26.09
CA THR A 17 21.68 15.30 25.61
C THR A 17 21.05 15.70 24.28
N LEU A 18 20.56 16.92 24.08
CA LEU A 18 20.03 17.42 22.83
C LEU A 18 21.09 17.39 21.70
N ARG A 19 22.33 17.78 22.00
CA ARG A 19 23.44 17.71 21.03
C ARG A 19 23.76 16.26 20.63
N ALA A 20 23.77 15.33 21.58
CA ALA A 20 24.00 13.92 21.33
C ALA A 20 22.86 13.34 20.46
N TYR A 21 21.61 13.66 20.76
CA TYR A 21 20.44 13.27 19.98
C TYR A 21 20.52 13.76 18.52
N ILE A 22 20.77 15.06 18.35
CA ILE A 22 20.88 15.64 17.00
C ILE A 22 22.04 15.02 16.22
N ARG A 23 23.22 14.83 16.85
CA ARG A 23 24.38 14.21 16.20
C ARG A 23 24.07 12.77 15.77
N PHE A 24 23.44 11.99 16.63
CA PHE A 24 23.05 10.61 16.31
C PHE A 24 22.14 10.59 15.08
N HIS A 25 21.07 11.37 15.06
CA HIS A 25 20.15 11.40 13.93
C HIS A 25 20.80 11.92 12.65
N LEU A 26 21.65 12.95 12.72
CA LEU A 26 22.39 13.41 11.54
C LEU A 26 23.31 12.34 10.97
N LEU A 27 24.08 11.65 11.84
CA LEU A 27 24.96 10.56 11.38
C LEU A 27 24.16 9.40 10.77
N THR A 28 23.04 9.03 11.35
CA THR A 28 22.15 7.98 10.82
C THR A 28 21.54 8.39 9.48
N THR A 29 21.01 9.61 9.41
CA THR A 29 20.35 10.12 8.17
C THR A 29 21.31 10.15 6.98
N PHE A 30 22.54 10.61 7.20
CA PHE A 30 23.53 10.75 6.13
C PHE A 30 24.55 9.61 6.03
N ALA A 31 24.35 8.52 6.78
CA ALA A 31 25.32 7.43 6.90
C ALA A 31 25.84 6.91 5.54
N SER A 32 24.93 6.74 4.56
CA SER A 32 25.25 6.26 3.21
C SER A 32 26.14 7.21 2.38
N GLN A 33 26.23 8.49 2.78
CA GLN A 33 27.04 9.53 2.14
C GLN A 33 28.31 9.83 2.94
N LEU A 34 28.47 9.25 4.13
CA LEU A 34 29.61 9.44 5.02
C LEU A 34 30.72 8.43 4.75
N PRO A 35 31.94 8.61 5.31
CA PRO A 35 33.01 7.65 5.16
C PRO A 35 32.62 6.22 5.55
N HIS A 36 33.19 5.23 4.86
CA HIS A 36 32.87 3.81 4.99
C HIS A 36 32.71 3.29 6.44
N PRO A 37 33.52 3.69 7.45
CA PRO A 37 33.31 3.19 8.80
C PRO A 37 31.94 3.53 9.39
N ILE A 38 31.36 4.70 9.04
CA ILE A 38 30.02 5.14 9.51
C ILE A 38 28.93 4.43 8.73
N ASP A 39 29.05 4.33 7.40
CA ASP A 39 28.13 3.61 6.53
C ASP A 39 28.06 2.12 6.91
N ALA A 40 29.24 1.51 7.18
CA ALA A 40 29.33 0.11 7.58
C ALA A 40 28.70 -0.15 8.96
N GLU A 41 28.91 0.71 9.95
CA GLU A 41 28.29 0.59 11.28
C GLU A 41 26.78 0.75 11.22
N ASN A 42 26.30 1.71 10.43
CA ASN A 42 24.87 1.90 10.21
C ASN A 42 24.23 0.69 9.54
N PHE A 43 24.88 0.10 8.53
CA PHE A 43 24.39 -1.13 7.89
C PHE A 43 24.44 -2.32 8.85
N GLU A 44 25.54 -2.46 9.65
CA GLU A 44 25.66 -3.55 10.62
C GLU A 44 24.48 -3.55 11.59
N PHE A 45 24.06 -2.38 12.10
CA PHE A 45 22.94 -2.32 13.02
C PHE A 45 21.59 -2.47 12.32
N TYR A 46 21.26 -1.61 11.36
CA TYR A 46 19.92 -1.56 10.76
C TYR A 46 19.68 -2.70 9.75
N GLY A 47 20.66 -3.00 8.92
CA GLY A 47 20.52 -4.04 7.90
C GLY A 47 20.82 -5.45 8.44
N HIS A 48 22.00 -5.64 9.07
CA HIS A 48 22.43 -6.97 9.47
C HIS A 48 21.76 -7.45 10.76
N GLN A 49 21.83 -6.66 11.84
CA GLN A 49 21.30 -7.09 13.15
C GLN A 49 19.77 -7.10 13.20
N LEU A 50 19.09 -6.08 12.65
CA LEU A 50 17.65 -5.99 12.72
C LEU A 50 16.92 -6.79 11.64
N GLU A 51 17.47 -6.83 10.41
CA GLU A 51 16.79 -7.43 9.26
C GLU A 51 17.45 -8.70 8.73
N GLY A 52 18.61 -9.09 9.29
CA GLY A 52 19.35 -10.29 8.87
C GLY A 52 19.99 -10.18 7.48
N VAL A 53 20.15 -8.97 6.93
CA VAL A 53 20.73 -8.76 5.59
C VAL A 53 22.22 -9.03 5.61
N PRO A 54 22.75 -10.01 4.82
CA PRO A 54 24.14 -10.44 4.94
C PRO A 54 25.16 -9.46 4.32
N ALA A 55 24.74 -8.60 3.40
CA ALA A 55 25.61 -7.63 2.73
C ALA A 55 24.80 -6.45 2.19
N GLN A 56 25.41 -5.26 2.16
CA GLN A 56 24.78 -4.09 1.55
C GLN A 56 24.48 -4.33 0.07
N GLU A 57 23.42 -3.68 -0.41
CA GLU A 57 23.11 -3.65 -1.84
C GLU A 57 24.26 -3.06 -2.67
N PRO A 58 24.42 -3.52 -3.92
CA PRO A 58 25.40 -2.96 -4.85
C PRO A 58 25.30 -1.43 -4.94
N ARG A 59 26.45 -0.76 -5.03
CA ARG A 59 26.51 0.71 -5.06
C ARG A 59 25.57 1.35 -6.08
N TRP A 60 25.44 0.76 -7.28
CA TRP A 60 24.57 1.30 -8.32
C TRP A 60 23.09 1.37 -7.88
N LYS A 61 22.60 0.38 -7.15
CA LYS A 61 21.23 0.39 -6.61
C LYS A 61 21.06 1.50 -5.58
N ARG A 62 21.98 1.59 -4.62
CA ARG A 62 21.96 2.65 -3.59
C ARG A 62 22.04 4.04 -4.21
N CYS A 63 22.87 4.24 -5.24
CA CYS A 63 22.94 5.51 -5.96
C CYS A 63 21.65 5.81 -6.75
N SER A 64 21.03 4.80 -7.37
CA SER A 64 19.76 4.98 -8.06
C SER A 64 18.64 5.39 -7.09
N ALA A 65 18.57 4.75 -5.90
CA ALA A 65 17.63 5.10 -4.87
C ALA A 65 17.85 6.54 -4.34
N ALA A 66 19.12 6.97 -4.16
CA ALA A 66 19.45 8.33 -3.77
C ALA A 66 19.01 9.36 -4.83
N VAL A 67 19.17 9.06 -6.12
CA VAL A 67 18.69 9.92 -7.22
C VAL A 67 17.16 9.99 -7.22
N ASP A 68 16.46 8.86 -7.03
CA ASP A 68 15.00 8.87 -6.93
C ASP A 68 14.52 9.68 -5.74
N GLY A 69 15.14 9.53 -4.58
CA GLY A 69 14.81 10.32 -3.38
C GLY A 69 15.02 11.84 -3.56
N ALA A 70 16.06 12.25 -4.27
CA ALA A 70 16.41 13.66 -4.47
C ALA A 70 15.71 14.32 -5.66
N LEU A 71 15.54 13.58 -6.77
CA LEU A 71 15.13 14.08 -8.10
C LEU A 71 14.04 13.18 -8.72
N GLY A 72 13.22 12.53 -7.92
CA GLY A 72 12.36 11.43 -8.34
C GLY A 72 11.41 11.75 -9.47
N GLU A 73 10.79 12.94 -9.52
CA GLU A 73 9.93 13.30 -10.65
C GLU A 73 10.74 13.64 -11.91
N ALA A 74 11.97 14.16 -11.78
CA ALA A 74 12.85 14.36 -12.94
C ALA A 74 13.31 13.01 -13.51
N LEU A 75 13.70 12.06 -12.66
CA LEU A 75 13.96 10.67 -13.06
C LEU A 75 12.70 10.03 -13.64
N GLY A 76 11.55 10.30 -13.04
CA GLY A 76 10.26 9.81 -13.47
C GLY A 76 9.89 10.16 -14.90
N GLN A 77 10.25 11.36 -15.38
CA GLN A 77 10.03 11.75 -16.77
C GLN A 77 10.74 10.81 -17.75
N VAL A 78 12.00 10.49 -17.46
CA VAL A 78 12.81 9.57 -18.29
C VAL A 78 12.24 8.14 -18.18
N TYR A 79 11.90 7.71 -16.99
CA TYR A 79 11.31 6.39 -16.74
C TYR A 79 10.01 6.17 -17.52
N VAL A 80 9.08 7.12 -17.43
CA VAL A 80 7.78 7.04 -18.10
C VAL A 80 7.92 7.02 -19.63
N GLN A 81 8.82 7.83 -20.20
CA GLN A 81 9.08 7.84 -21.63
C GLN A 81 9.58 6.48 -22.15
N GLN A 82 10.35 5.75 -21.33
CA GLN A 82 10.92 4.46 -21.72
C GLN A 82 10.02 3.26 -21.42
N TYR A 83 9.33 3.27 -20.28
CA TYR A 83 8.71 2.07 -19.72
C TYR A 83 7.19 2.17 -19.52
N PHE A 84 6.58 3.35 -19.69
CA PHE A 84 5.15 3.54 -19.49
C PHE A 84 4.50 4.24 -20.69
N ALA A 85 4.80 3.74 -21.88
CA ALA A 85 4.24 4.24 -23.13
C ALA A 85 3.00 3.43 -23.57
N GLY A 86 2.28 3.91 -24.57
CA GLY A 86 1.16 3.21 -25.18
C GLY A 86 -0.15 3.37 -24.43
N ASP A 87 -0.92 2.29 -24.32
CA ASP A 87 -2.29 2.28 -23.79
C ASP A 87 -2.41 1.85 -22.31
N SER A 88 -1.28 1.62 -21.63
CA SER A 88 -1.25 1.16 -20.24
C SER A 88 -2.04 2.08 -19.29
N LYS A 89 -1.85 3.41 -19.39
CA LYS A 89 -2.59 4.38 -18.57
C LYS A 89 -4.10 4.28 -18.79
N ALA A 90 -4.54 4.19 -20.05
CA ALA A 90 -5.96 4.13 -20.39
C ALA A 90 -6.60 2.81 -19.93
N LYS A 91 -5.91 1.68 -20.10
CA LYS A 91 -6.40 0.35 -19.66
C LYS A 91 -6.45 0.25 -18.14
N THR A 92 -5.45 0.79 -17.44
CA THR A 92 -5.48 0.84 -15.97
C THR A 92 -6.63 1.71 -15.48
N LEU A 93 -6.83 2.90 -16.06
CA LEU A 93 -7.95 3.77 -15.69
C LEU A 93 -9.31 3.08 -15.94
N GLN A 94 -9.43 2.33 -17.04
CA GLN A 94 -10.65 1.54 -17.29
C GLN A 94 -10.88 0.50 -16.19
N MET A 95 -9.80 -0.15 -15.70
CA MET A 95 -9.89 -1.12 -14.60
C MET A 95 -10.27 -0.44 -13.29
N VAL A 96 -9.74 0.75 -13.00
CA VAL A 96 -10.16 1.57 -11.85
C VAL A 96 -11.66 1.82 -11.90
N HIS A 97 -12.19 2.33 -13.00
CA HIS A 97 -13.63 2.60 -13.14
C HIS A 97 -14.51 1.33 -13.02
N ASP A 98 -14.01 0.18 -13.50
CA ASP A 98 -14.74 -1.10 -13.31
C ASP A 98 -14.78 -1.50 -11.83
N ILE A 99 -13.72 -1.27 -11.08
CA ILE A 99 -13.64 -1.60 -9.65
C ILE A 99 -14.44 -0.60 -8.80
N GLU A 100 -14.43 0.69 -9.16
CA GLU A 100 -15.32 1.69 -8.55
C GLU A 100 -16.79 1.32 -8.74
N ALA A 101 -17.17 0.90 -9.96
CA ALA A 101 -18.52 0.45 -10.24
C ALA A 101 -18.88 -0.82 -9.44
N ALA A 102 -17.93 -1.74 -9.26
CA ALA A 102 -18.11 -2.91 -8.40
C ALA A 102 -18.30 -2.51 -6.93
N MET A 103 -17.54 -1.55 -6.43
CA MET A 103 -17.70 -1.03 -5.07
C MET A 103 -19.03 -0.32 -4.87
N ASP A 104 -19.48 0.48 -5.85
CA ASP A 104 -20.78 1.12 -5.81
C ASP A 104 -21.93 0.11 -5.69
N GLN A 105 -21.85 -1.01 -6.42
CA GLN A 105 -22.80 -2.12 -6.33
C GLN A 105 -22.70 -2.84 -4.98
N ASP A 106 -21.48 -3.15 -4.51
CA ASP A 106 -21.29 -3.90 -3.26
C ASP A 106 -21.81 -3.12 -2.04
N ILE A 107 -21.60 -1.80 -1.99
CA ILE A 107 -22.17 -0.92 -0.93
C ILE A 107 -23.68 -1.13 -0.77
N ASP A 108 -24.44 -1.35 -1.84
CA ASP A 108 -25.87 -1.62 -1.77
C ASP A 108 -26.21 -2.96 -1.13
N THR A 109 -25.30 -3.92 -1.16
CA THR A 109 -25.50 -5.28 -0.62
C THR A 109 -25.15 -5.40 0.86
N LEU A 110 -24.41 -4.44 1.43
CA LEU A 110 -23.91 -4.51 2.80
C LEU A 110 -25.05 -4.41 3.83
N ASP A 111 -25.34 -5.52 4.50
CA ASP A 111 -26.42 -5.62 5.50
C ASP A 111 -26.16 -4.83 6.79
N TRP A 112 -24.90 -4.53 7.07
CA TRP A 112 -24.48 -3.79 8.26
C TRP A 112 -24.55 -2.27 8.09
N MET A 113 -24.50 -1.76 6.85
CA MET A 113 -24.47 -0.33 6.55
C MET A 113 -25.89 0.24 6.38
N SER A 114 -26.24 1.28 7.14
CA SER A 114 -27.53 1.96 7.04
C SER A 114 -27.71 2.71 5.72
N PRO A 115 -28.94 2.97 5.25
CA PRO A 115 -29.17 3.74 4.04
C PRO A 115 -28.54 5.14 4.05
N ALA A 116 -28.49 5.79 5.20
CA ALA A 116 -27.88 7.12 5.34
C ALA A 116 -26.35 7.06 5.12
N THR A 117 -25.69 6.05 5.69
CA THR A 117 -24.25 5.86 5.52
C THR A 117 -23.90 5.38 4.11
N ARG A 118 -24.73 4.54 3.47
CA ARG A 118 -24.55 4.13 2.05
C ARG A 118 -24.52 5.34 1.12
N ILE A 119 -25.44 6.29 1.29
CA ILE A 119 -25.47 7.52 0.47
C ILE A 119 -24.14 8.28 0.60
N ARG A 120 -23.64 8.44 1.82
CA ARG A 120 -22.36 9.14 2.05
C ARG A 120 -21.16 8.35 1.57
N ALA A 121 -21.18 7.02 1.72
CA ALA A 121 -20.14 6.13 1.20
C ALA A 121 -20.03 6.26 -0.33
N LYS A 122 -21.16 6.21 -1.04
CA LYS A 122 -21.19 6.44 -2.50
C LYS A 122 -20.75 7.85 -2.89
N GLN A 123 -21.14 8.89 -2.14
CA GLN A 123 -20.64 10.24 -2.36
C GLN A 123 -19.12 10.32 -2.23
N LYS A 124 -18.55 9.63 -1.23
CA LYS A 124 -17.09 9.57 -1.05
C LYS A 124 -16.42 8.81 -2.17
N LEU A 125 -16.94 7.65 -2.55
CA LEU A 125 -16.46 6.85 -3.68
C LEU A 125 -16.43 7.66 -4.98
N HIS A 126 -17.54 8.29 -5.34
CA HIS A 126 -17.62 9.09 -6.57
C HIS A 126 -16.78 10.39 -6.55
N ALA A 127 -16.22 10.75 -5.41
CA ALA A 127 -15.32 11.89 -5.24
C ALA A 127 -13.85 11.48 -5.15
N VAL A 128 -13.53 10.18 -5.28
CA VAL A 128 -12.15 9.70 -5.36
C VAL A 128 -11.51 10.26 -6.63
N ALA A 129 -10.26 10.70 -6.53
CA ALA A 129 -9.48 11.11 -7.68
C ALA A 129 -8.48 10.02 -8.07
N ASP A 130 -8.45 9.67 -9.36
CA ASP A 130 -7.62 8.59 -9.90
C ASP A 130 -6.32 9.13 -10.45
N LYS A 131 -5.22 8.84 -9.79
CA LYS A 131 -3.88 9.24 -10.21
C LYS A 131 -3.12 8.03 -10.76
N ILE A 132 -2.98 7.96 -12.09
CA ILE A 132 -2.44 6.80 -12.79
C ILE A 132 -1.16 7.15 -13.54
N GLY A 133 -0.07 6.44 -13.19
CA GLY A 133 1.22 6.45 -13.89
C GLY A 133 2.14 7.57 -13.44
N TYR A 134 1.76 8.81 -13.63
CA TYR A 134 2.62 9.97 -13.39
C TYR A 134 1.81 11.28 -13.27
N PRO A 135 2.37 12.35 -12.65
CA PRO A 135 1.71 13.63 -12.49
C PRO A 135 1.52 14.36 -13.82
N ASP A 136 0.40 15.07 -13.98
CA ASP A 136 0.15 15.90 -15.16
C ASP A 136 1.07 17.13 -15.22
N HIS A 137 1.57 17.59 -14.07
CA HIS A 137 2.51 18.70 -13.91
C HIS A 137 3.73 18.22 -13.12
N TRP A 138 4.88 18.23 -13.78
CA TRP A 138 6.13 17.80 -13.18
C TRP A 138 6.69 18.85 -12.21
N ARG A 139 7.34 18.39 -11.15
CA ARG A 139 8.03 19.24 -10.18
C ARG A 139 9.17 19.99 -10.86
N ASP A 140 9.27 21.30 -10.60
CA ASP A 140 10.35 22.14 -11.09
C ASP A 140 11.56 22.05 -10.16
N TYR A 141 12.65 21.47 -10.65
CA TYR A 141 13.93 21.34 -9.98
C TYR A 141 14.98 22.38 -10.42
N THR A 142 14.61 23.40 -11.18
CA THR A 142 15.57 24.40 -11.72
C THR A 142 16.36 25.14 -10.65
N LYS A 143 15.84 25.22 -9.43
CA LYS A 143 16.51 25.84 -8.27
C LYS A 143 17.43 24.87 -7.51
N LEU A 144 17.37 23.59 -7.78
CA LEU A 144 18.20 22.59 -7.10
C LEU A 144 19.56 22.47 -7.78
N VAL A 145 20.60 22.90 -7.08
CA VAL A 145 21.99 22.84 -7.59
C VAL A 145 22.58 21.47 -7.30
N VAL A 146 23.07 20.78 -8.33
CA VAL A 146 23.72 19.47 -8.23
C VAL A 146 25.19 19.60 -8.61
N SER A 147 26.09 19.07 -7.74
CA SER A 147 27.54 19.02 -7.97
C SER A 147 27.97 17.57 -8.26
N PRO A 148 28.82 17.32 -9.27
CA PRO A 148 29.29 15.98 -9.58
C PRO A 148 30.29 15.42 -8.54
N THR A 149 30.78 16.24 -7.62
CA THR A 149 31.84 15.89 -6.66
C THR A 149 31.41 15.96 -5.19
N GLU A 150 30.17 16.35 -4.90
CA GLU A 150 29.68 16.63 -3.53
C GLU A 150 28.43 15.78 -3.21
N ALA A 151 28.58 14.46 -3.01
CA ALA A 151 27.44 13.58 -2.74
C ALA A 151 26.63 14.04 -1.52
N LEU A 152 27.27 14.23 -0.36
CA LEU A 152 26.63 14.73 0.85
C LEU A 152 25.98 16.12 0.62
N GLY A 153 26.72 17.04 -0.02
CA GLY A 153 26.20 18.39 -0.31
C GLY A 153 24.98 18.36 -1.27
N ASN A 154 24.88 17.38 -2.16
CA ASN A 154 23.70 17.19 -3.00
C ASN A 154 22.49 16.76 -2.16
N ASP A 155 22.66 15.81 -1.24
CA ASP A 155 21.59 15.37 -0.36
C ASP A 155 21.11 16.49 0.57
N GLU A 156 22.04 17.26 1.15
CA GLU A 156 21.69 18.44 1.98
C GLU A 156 20.87 19.45 1.19
N ARG A 157 21.27 19.75 -0.06
CA ARG A 157 20.53 20.67 -0.93
C ARG A 157 19.17 20.13 -1.34
N ALA A 158 19.06 18.82 -1.63
CA ALA A 158 17.79 18.19 -1.97
C ALA A 158 16.80 18.20 -0.78
N ILE A 159 17.30 17.88 0.42
CA ILE A 159 16.50 17.97 1.66
C ILE A 159 16.06 19.42 1.93
N ALA A 160 16.96 20.39 1.79
CA ALA A 160 16.63 21.80 1.97
C ALA A 160 15.60 22.27 0.95
N PHE A 161 15.74 21.89 -0.33
CA PHE A 161 14.78 22.18 -1.41
C PHE A 161 13.39 21.63 -1.08
N GLU A 162 13.31 20.37 -0.65
CA GLU A 162 12.03 19.73 -0.31
C GLU A 162 11.40 20.36 0.93
N ASN A 163 12.19 20.64 1.98
CA ASN A 163 11.72 21.34 3.17
C ASN A 163 11.16 22.73 2.85
N GLU A 164 11.86 23.51 2.01
CA GLU A 164 11.39 24.83 1.57
C GLU A 164 10.07 24.68 0.79
N ARG A 165 9.96 23.67 -0.10
CA ARG A 165 8.74 23.39 -0.83
C ARG A 165 7.57 23.08 0.11
N GLN A 166 7.79 22.25 1.13
CA GLN A 166 6.76 21.91 2.12
C GLN A 166 6.35 23.14 2.95
N LEU A 167 7.31 23.93 3.42
CA LEU A 167 7.03 25.15 4.19
C LEU A 167 6.25 26.18 3.36
N ASN A 168 6.52 26.25 2.07
CA ASN A 168 5.83 27.14 1.14
C ASN A 168 4.35 26.77 0.88
N LYS A 169 3.87 25.63 1.39
CA LYS A 169 2.44 25.26 1.38
C LYS A 169 1.62 25.93 2.49
N ILE A 170 2.29 26.41 3.54
CA ILE A 170 1.62 27.04 4.68
C ILE A 170 0.80 28.25 4.20
N GLY A 171 -0.48 28.27 4.56
CA GLY A 171 -1.41 29.33 4.18
C GLY A 171 -1.91 29.27 2.73
N LYS A 172 -1.59 28.21 1.99
CA LYS A 172 -2.12 27.98 0.64
C LYS A 172 -3.19 26.88 0.65
N PRO A 173 -4.10 26.85 -0.32
CA PRO A 173 -5.00 25.71 -0.54
C PRO A 173 -4.20 24.43 -0.77
N VAL A 174 -4.81 23.27 -0.42
CA VAL A 174 -4.24 21.95 -0.71
C VAL A 174 -4.17 21.75 -2.23
N ASP A 175 -3.00 21.40 -2.72
CA ASP A 175 -2.82 20.99 -4.13
C ASP A 175 -3.25 19.53 -4.29
N LYS A 176 -4.42 19.33 -4.88
CA LYS A 176 -4.98 17.99 -5.13
C LYS A 176 -4.22 17.21 -6.22
N ASN A 177 -3.32 17.85 -6.98
CA ASN A 177 -2.52 17.18 -8.02
C ASN A 177 -1.18 16.64 -7.48
N GLU A 178 -0.85 16.91 -6.23
CA GLU A 178 0.42 16.47 -5.65
C GLU A 178 0.48 14.94 -5.49
N TRP A 179 1.62 14.37 -5.85
CA TRP A 179 1.93 12.95 -5.66
C TRP A 179 2.84 12.73 -4.46
N GLY A 180 2.57 11.68 -3.68
CA GLY A 180 3.40 11.26 -2.55
C GLY A 180 4.51 10.27 -2.92
N MET A 181 4.40 9.65 -4.11
CA MET A 181 5.39 8.70 -4.64
C MET A 181 5.86 9.14 -6.01
N THR A 182 7.10 8.75 -6.37
CA THR A 182 7.70 9.04 -7.68
C THR A 182 7.25 8.02 -8.73
N PRO A 183 7.25 8.34 -10.03
CA PRO A 183 6.79 7.40 -11.06
C PRO A 183 7.53 6.06 -11.12
N PRO A 184 8.84 5.93 -10.79
CA PRO A 184 9.51 4.62 -10.74
C PRO A 184 9.14 3.75 -9.53
N THR A 185 8.41 4.28 -8.54
CA THR A 185 8.06 3.55 -7.31
C THR A 185 7.19 2.33 -7.64
N VAL A 186 7.59 1.16 -7.10
CA VAL A 186 6.81 -0.08 -7.18
C VAL A 186 5.93 -0.17 -5.92
N ASN A 187 4.90 0.64 -5.87
CA ASN A 187 3.88 0.67 -4.82
C ASN A 187 2.66 1.48 -5.30
N ALA A 188 1.59 1.48 -4.48
CA ALA A 188 0.40 2.30 -4.65
C ALA A 188 -0.03 2.86 -3.28
N TYR A 189 -0.94 3.81 -3.23
CA TYR A 189 -1.49 4.31 -1.97
C TYR A 189 -2.81 5.03 -2.15
N TYR A 190 -3.66 4.96 -1.11
CA TYR A 190 -4.79 5.86 -0.91
C TYR A 190 -4.39 7.00 0.03
N ASN A 191 -4.77 8.23 -0.28
CA ASN A 191 -4.55 9.38 0.59
C ASN A 191 -5.89 9.90 1.15
N PRO A 192 -6.19 9.68 2.44
CA PRO A 192 -7.46 10.05 3.02
C PRO A 192 -7.71 11.57 3.06
N SER A 193 -6.65 12.39 3.19
CA SER A 193 -6.78 13.85 3.21
C SER A 193 -7.02 14.46 1.84
N MET A 194 -6.72 13.73 0.77
CA MET A 194 -6.98 14.12 -0.61
C MET A 194 -8.17 13.38 -1.22
N ASN A 195 -8.55 12.23 -0.65
CA ASN A 195 -9.52 11.29 -1.18
C ASN A 195 -9.13 10.87 -2.59
N ASP A 196 -7.91 10.34 -2.74
CA ASP A 196 -7.39 9.87 -4.02
C ASP A 196 -6.67 8.53 -3.90
N ILE A 197 -6.65 7.78 -5.02
CA ILE A 197 -5.82 6.59 -5.22
C ILE A 197 -4.69 6.92 -6.18
N ASN A 198 -3.50 6.38 -5.91
CA ASN A 198 -2.28 6.75 -6.62
C ASN A 198 -1.52 5.50 -7.05
N PHE A 199 -1.32 5.33 -8.36
CA PHE A 199 -0.63 4.20 -8.97
C PHE A 199 0.53 4.68 -9.82
N PRO A 200 1.76 4.78 -9.28
CA PRO A 200 2.95 5.12 -10.06
C PRO A 200 3.18 4.16 -11.23
N ALA A 201 3.83 4.64 -12.29
CA ALA A 201 4.13 3.82 -13.46
C ALA A 201 4.99 2.58 -13.14
N GLY A 202 5.76 2.62 -12.05
CA GLY A 202 6.64 1.55 -11.61
C GLY A 202 5.90 0.28 -11.23
N ILE A 203 4.75 0.38 -10.54
CA ILE A 203 3.94 -0.80 -10.20
C ILE A 203 3.15 -1.31 -11.41
N LEU A 204 2.82 -0.45 -12.37
CA LEU A 204 2.04 -0.80 -13.55
C LEU A 204 2.91 -1.41 -14.66
N GLN A 205 3.75 -2.39 -14.29
CA GLN A 205 4.66 -3.13 -15.16
C GLN A 205 4.43 -4.65 -15.03
N PRO A 206 4.76 -5.45 -16.06
CA PRO A 206 4.76 -6.90 -15.91
C PRO A 206 5.68 -7.38 -14.78
N PRO A 207 5.27 -8.42 -14.04
CA PRO A 207 4.07 -9.26 -14.20
C PRO A 207 2.80 -8.69 -13.55
N PHE A 208 2.87 -7.58 -12.82
CA PHE A 208 1.77 -7.03 -12.05
C PHE A 208 0.65 -6.45 -12.94
N PHE A 209 1.03 -5.74 -14.00
CA PHE A 209 0.12 -5.27 -15.03
C PHE A 209 0.74 -5.41 -16.42
N ASP A 210 0.02 -6.06 -17.34
CA ASP A 210 0.41 -6.15 -18.75
C ASP A 210 -0.84 -5.89 -19.62
N PRO A 211 -0.88 -4.81 -20.43
CA PRO A 211 -2.03 -4.48 -21.27
C PRO A 211 -2.38 -5.56 -22.31
N HIS A 212 -1.53 -6.56 -22.50
CA HIS A 212 -1.68 -7.62 -23.48
C HIS A 212 -1.96 -9.01 -22.85
N THR A 213 -1.98 -9.10 -21.52
CA THR A 213 -2.25 -10.36 -20.83
C THR A 213 -3.74 -10.62 -20.65
N ASP A 214 -4.07 -11.84 -20.20
CA ASP A 214 -5.42 -12.29 -19.88
C ASP A 214 -6.11 -11.38 -18.85
N LEU A 215 -7.36 -11.08 -19.10
CA LEU A 215 -8.19 -10.24 -18.23
C LEU A 215 -8.21 -10.73 -16.77
N ALA A 216 -8.40 -12.06 -16.57
CA ALA A 216 -8.41 -12.64 -15.23
C ALA A 216 -7.11 -12.41 -14.48
N VAL A 217 -5.97 -12.44 -15.16
CA VAL A 217 -4.64 -12.20 -14.58
C VAL A 217 -4.49 -10.75 -14.18
N ASN A 218 -4.81 -9.79 -15.05
CA ASN A 218 -4.71 -8.36 -14.71
C ASN A 218 -5.62 -7.97 -13.54
N TYR A 219 -6.87 -8.48 -13.49
CA TYR A 219 -7.76 -8.19 -12.37
C TYR A 219 -7.34 -8.91 -11.09
N GLY A 220 -6.73 -10.10 -11.17
CA GLY A 220 -6.16 -10.79 -10.02
C GLY A 220 -4.92 -10.10 -9.46
N HIS A 221 -4.09 -9.53 -10.32
CA HIS A 221 -2.90 -8.75 -9.92
C HIS A 221 -3.27 -7.29 -9.60
N ALA A 222 -3.20 -6.41 -10.59
CA ALA A 222 -3.39 -4.97 -10.44
C ALA A 222 -4.80 -4.62 -9.95
N GLY A 223 -5.83 -5.34 -10.44
CA GLY A 223 -7.22 -5.09 -10.02
C GLY A 223 -7.43 -5.28 -8.52
N ALA A 224 -6.86 -6.33 -7.94
CA ALA A 224 -6.97 -6.58 -6.50
C ALA A 224 -6.33 -5.45 -5.66
N VAL A 225 -5.20 -4.89 -6.13
CA VAL A 225 -4.55 -3.75 -5.45
C VAL A 225 -5.31 -2.44 -5.70
N ILE A 226 -5.91 -2.23 -6.87
CA ILE A 226 -6.81 -1.08 -7.08
C ILE A 226 -8.00 -1.13 -6.10
N GLY A 227 -8.61 -2.29 -5.95
CA GLY A 227 -9.67 -2.50 -4.96
C GLY A 227 -9.20 -2.32 -3.52
N HIS A 228 -7.95 -2.73 -3.21
CA HIS A 228 -7.31 -2.52 -1.92
C HIS A 228 -7.18 -1.02 -1.61
N GLU A 229 -6.63 -0.22 -2.53
CA GLU A 229 -6.49 1.22 -2.33
C GLU A 229 -7.86 1.92 -2.17
N LEU A 230 -8.85 1.54 -2.97
CA LEU A 230 -10.20 2.07 -2.80
C LEU A 230 -10.81 1.70 -1.44
N THR A 231 -10.56 0.47 -0.95
CA THR A 231 -11.06 0.00 0.33
C THR A 231 -10.44 0.76 1.50
N HIS A 232 -9.19 1.23 1.38
CA HIS A 232 -8.59 2.13 2.37
C HIS A 232 -9.38 3.41 2.62
N GLY A 233 -10.16 3.88 1.67
CA GLY A 233 -11.10 4.97 1.88
C GLY A 233 -12.18 4.68 2.94
N PHE A 234 -12.39 3.40 3.27
CA PHE A 234 -13.50 2.91 4.07
C PHE A 234 -13.07 1.91 5.16
N ASP A 235 -11.80 1.74 5.39
CA ASP A 235 -11.24 0.93 6.48
C ASP A 235 -11.39 1.64 7.85
N ASP A 236 -10.75 1.12 8.89
CA ASP A 236 -10.84 1.66 10.25
C ASP A 236 -10.24 3.06 10.41
N GLU A 237 -9.30 3.46 9.54
CA GLU A 237 -8.70 4.79 9.50
C GLU A 237 -9.37 5.69 8.43
N GLY A 238 -9.53 5.20 7.19
CA GLY A 238 -10.07 5.99 6.08
C GLY A 238 -11.51 6.43 6.30
N LYS A 239 -12.32 5.63 6.98
CA LYS A 239 -13.70 6.01 7.36
C LYS A 239 -13.79 7.27 8.22
N LYS A 240 -12.69 7.72 8.83
CA LYS A 240 -12.64 8.96 9.63
C LYS A 240 -12.59 10.22 8.77
N PHE A 241 -12.41 10.09 7.45
CA PHE A 241 -12.33 11.20 6.51
C PHE A 241 -13.52 11.18 5.56
N ASP A 242 -14.10 12.37 5.32
CA ASP A 242 -15.22 12.55 4.40
C ASP A 242 -14.76 12.60 2.91
N ALA A 243 -15.73 12.78 2.01
CA ALA A 243 -15.50 12.87 0.56
C ALA A 243 -14.55 14.01 0.13
N THR A 244 -14.33 15.01 0.97
CA THR A 244 -13.46 16.16 0.70
C THR A 244 -12.10 16.05 1.37
N GLY A 245 -11.87 14.98 2.16
CA GLY A 245 -10.62 14.70 2.87
C GLY A 245 -10.54 15.38 4.24
N ASN A 246 -11.65 15.84 4.79
CA ASN A 246 -11.69 16.40 6.15
C ASN A 246 -11.92 15.28 7.17
N LEU A 247 -11.25 15.37 8.31
CA LEU A 247 -11.52 14.50 9.46
C LEU A 247 -12.94 14.77 9.96
N SER A 248 -13.85 13.81 9.80
CA SER A 248 -15.28 13.95 10.05
C SER A 248 -15.89 12.61 10.45
N ASP A 249 -16.70 12.62 11.50
CA ASP A 249 -17.48 11.46 11.90
C ASP A 249 -18.80 11.46 11.10
N TRP A 250 -18.82 10.73 9.98
CA TRP A 250 -19.96 10.69 9.06
C TRP A 250 -20.74 9.38 9.09
N TRP A 251 -20.25 8.38 9.84
CA TRP A 251 -20.96 7.13 10.07
C TRP A 251 -21.91 7.24 11.24
N THR A 252 -23.00 6.46 11.22
CA THR A 252 -23.83 6.34 12.42
C THR A 252 -23.13 5.51 13.50
N ALA A 253 -23.48 5.72 14.76
CA ALA A 253 -22.92 4.94 15.86
C ALA A 253 -23.24 3.43 15.73
N ASP A 254 -24.41 3.09 15.20
CA ASP A 254 -24.83 1.70 14.93
C ASP A 254 -23.97 1.08 13.81
N ASP A 255 -23.76 1.80 12.70
CA ASP A 255 -22.88 1.32 11.61
C ASP A 255 -21.45 1.12 12.08
N THR A 256 -20.94 2.04 12.90
CA THR A 256 -19.61 1.91 13.51
C THR A 256 -19.51 0.65 14.37
N THR A 257 -20.52 0.36 15.18
CA THR A 257 -20.55 -0.85 16.04
C THR A 257 -20.61 -2.13 15.20
N LYS A 258 -21.43 -2.16 14.15
CA LYS A 258 -21.53 -3.30 13.24
C LYS A 258 -20.25 -3.53 12.45
N PHE A 259 -19.64 -2.46 11.95
CA PHE A 259 -18.35 -2.53 11.28
C PHE A 259 -17.27 -3.11 12.20
N GLN A 260 -17.18 -2.63 13.47
CA GLN A 260 -16.24 -3.16 14.44
C GLN A 260 -16.47 -4.65 14.75
N ALA A 261 -17.72 -5.10 14.77
CA ALA A 261 -18.03 -6.52 14.92
C ALA A 261 -17.52 -7.35 13.74
N ARG A 262 -17.62 -6.84 12.50
CA ARG A 262 -17.11 -7.48 11.28
C ARG A 262 -15.58 -7.49 11.24
N THR A 263 -14.95 -6.35 11.46
CA THR A 263 -13.49 -6.23 11.47
C THR A 263 -12.84 -6.99 12.64
N GLY A 264 -13.52 -7.13 13.77
CA GLY A 264 -13.08 -7.97 14.87
C GLY A 264 -12.90 -9.45 14.51
N CYS A 265 -13.56 -9.93 13.45
CA CYS A 265 -13.31 -11.24 12.85
C CYS A 265 -11.89 -11.28 12.25
N LEU A 266 -11.53 -10.28 11.45
CA LEU A 266 -10.19 -10.18 10.84
C LEU A 266 -9.09 -10.04 11.89
N VAL A 267 -9.30 -9.22 12.94
CA VAL A 267 -8.34 -9.11 14.05
C VAL A 267 -8.03 -10.48 14.67
N LYS A 268 -9.06 -11.30 14.91
CA LYS A 268 -8.88 -12.64 15.45
C LYS A 268 -8.22 -13.61 14.48
N GLN A 269 -8.66 -13.58 13.21
CA GLN A 269 -8.12 -14.45 12.16
C GLN A 269 -6.62 -14.20 12.00
N TYR A 270 -6.22 -12.97 11.72
CA TYR A 270 -4.81 -12.64 11.47
C TYR A 270 -3.96 -12.76 12.75
N GLY A 271 -4.51 -12.38 13.91
CA GLY A 271 -3.84 -12.59 15.20
C GLY A 271 -3.60 -14.07 15.57
N SER A 272 -4.27 -15.01 14.90
CA SER A 272 -4.00 -16.45 15.08
C SER A 272 -2.83 -16.96 14.22
N PHE A 273 -2.36 -16.20 13.24
CA PHE A 273 -1.27 -16.61 12.35
C PHE A 273 0.08 -16.52 13.03
N VAL A 274 0.85 -17.60 12.96
CA VAL A 274 2.23 -17.66 13.45
C VAL A 274 3.16 -17.13 12.36
N ALA A 275 3.68 -15.93 12.55
CA ALA A 275 4.59 -15.28 11.60
C ALA A 275 6.00 -15.88 11.66
N VAL A 276 6.51 -16.14 12.88
CA VAL A 276 7.80 -16.81 13.08
C VAL A 276 7.63 -17.89 14.15
N PRO A 277 7.75 -19.17 13.80
CA PRO A 277 7.70 -20.24 14.79
C PRO A 277 8.83 -20.13 15.82
N GLY A 278 8.50 -20.33 17.09
CA GLY A 278 9.46 -20.41 18.20
C GLY A 278 9.94 -21.83 18.47
N ALA A 279 10.80 -21.98 19.48
CA ALA A 279 11.23 -23.31 19.94
C ALA A 279 10.09 -24.11 20.58
N THR A 280 9.12 -23.42 21.16
CA THR A 280 7.85 -23.97 21.66
C THR A 280 6.71 -23.06 21.21
N PRO A 281 5.44 -23.54 21.20
CA PRO A 281 4.29 -22.70 20.84
C PRO A 281 4.13 -21.42 21.69
N LYS A 282 4.75 -21.34 22.85
CA LYS A 282 4.74 -20.14 23.70
C LYS A 282 5.71 -19.06 23.22
N ASP A 283 6.69 -19.47 22.42
CA ASP A 283 7.72 -18.60 21.86
C ASP A 283 7.37 -18.15 20.42
N ASP A 284 6.21 -18.59 19.92
CA ASP A 284 5.74 -18.21 18.59
C ASP A 284 5.50 -16.69 18.51
N VAL A 285 5.94 -16.09 17.41
CA VAL A 285 5.66 -14.70 17.08
C VAL A 285 4.44 -14.66 16.17
N HIS A 286 3.38 -14.06 16.66
CA HIS A 286 2.12 -13.94 15.92
C HIS A 286 2.03 -12.60 15.18
N VAL A 287 1.20 -12.57 14.13
CA VAL A 287 0.79 -11.33 13.47
C VAL A 287 0.01 -10.47 14.48
N ASN A 288 0.26 -9.17 14.51
CA ASN A 288 -0.55 -8.24 15.29
C ASN A 288 -1.81 -7.86 14.51
N GLY A 289 -2.87 -8.66 14.64
CA GLY A 289 -4.11 -8.45 13.91
C GLY A 289 -4.80 -7.10 14.13
N GLN A 290 -4.49 -6.41 15.24
CA GLN A 290 -5.00 -5.05 15.47
C GLN A 290 -4.18 -4.00 14.72
N LEU A 291 -2.85 -4.14 14.70
CA LEU A 291 -1.96 -3.25 13.94
C LEU A 291 -2.23 -3.37 12.43
N THR A 292 -2.47 -4.60 11.97
CA THR A 292 -2.64 -4.90 10.54
C THR A 292 -4.10 -4.84 10.07
N LEU A 293 -5.02 -4.30 10.87
CA LEU A 293 -6.46 -4.34 10.58
C LEU A 293 -6.84 -3.60 9.31
N GLY A 294 -6.32 -2.39 9.09
CA GLY A 294 -6.60 -1.58 7.90
C GLY A 294 -6.20 -2.32 6.63
N GLU A 295 -4.95 -2.79 6.60
CA GLU A 295 -4.38 -3.54 5.48
C GLU A 295 -5.14 -4.85 5.20
N ASN A 296 -5.45 -5.62 6.24
CA ASN A 296 -6.21 -6.85 6.09
C ASN A 296 -7.64 -6.60 5.63
N THR A 297 -8.25 -5.48 6.03
CA THR A 297 -9.58 -5.06 5.55
C THR A 297 -9.50 -4.67 4.08
N ALA A 298 -8.46 -3.95 3.68
CA ALA A 298 -8.21 -3.53 2.30
C ALA A 298 -7.93 -4.72 1.37
N ASP A 299 -7.09 -5.68 1.78
CA ASP A 299 -6.83 -6.90 1.02
C ASP A 299 -8.09 -7.74 0.79
N ASN A 300 -8.91 -7.93 1.85
CA ASN A 300 -10.13 -8.72 1.75
C ASN A 300 -11.19 -8.03 0.88
N GLY A 301 -11.40 -6.72 1.06
CA GLY A 301 -12.34 -5.92 0.26
C GLY A 301 -11.88 -5.80 -1.19
N GLY A 302 -10.61 -5.46 -1.40
CA GLY A 302 -10.03 -5.31 -2.74
C GLY A 302 -10.16 -6.56 -3.59
N LEU A 303 -9.94 -7.73 -2.99
CA LEU A 303 -10.09 -9.02 -3.69
C LEU A 303 -11.54 -9.29 -4.10
N VAL A 304 -12.53 -8.95 -3.27
CA VAL A 304 -13.96 -9.07 -3.61
C VAL A 304 -14.30 -8.13 -4.77
N LEU A 305 -13.94 -6.86 -4.66
CA LEU A 305 -14.26 -5.84 -5.66
C LEU A 305 -13.63 -6.16 -7.02
N ALA A 306 -12.36 -6.56 -7.04
CA ALA A 306 -11.68 -6.96 -8.26
C ALA A 306 -12.31 -8.17 -8.93
N TYR A 307 -12.80 -9.15 -8.15
CA TYR A 307 -13.47 -10.31 -8.70
C TYR A 307 -14.83 -9.96 -9.32
N ILE A 308 -15.62 -9.10 -8.68
CA ILE A 308 -16.90 -8.60 -9.23
C ILE A 308 -16.62 -7.84 -10.54
N ALA A 309 -15.67 -6.91 -10.52
CA ALA A 309 -15.28 -6.13 -11.69
C ALA A 309 -14.78 -7.02 -12.85
N TYR A 310 -13.98 -8.05 -12.56
CA TYR A 310 -13.54 -9.04 -13.53
C TYR A 310 -14.72 -9.74 -14.21
N LEU A 311 -15.68 -10.23 -13.44
CA LEU A 311 -16.84 -10.94 -13.99
C LEU A 311 -17.71 -10.02 -14.86
N ASP A 312 -17.93 -8.78 -14.43
CA ASP A 312 -18.70 -7.79 -15.18
C ASP A 312 -17.99 -7.39 -16.48
N ARG A 313 -16.67 -7.19 -16.43
CA ARG A 313 -15.87 -6.89 -17.64
C ARG A 313 -15.88 -8.08 -18.61
N ALA A 314 -15.65 -9.29 -18.13
CA ALA A 314 -15.68 -10.50 -18.95
C ALA A 314 -17.04 -10.66 -19.65
N LYS A 315 -18.13 -10.40 -18.93
CA LYS A 315 -19.49 -10.41 -19.51
C LYS A 315 -19.69 -9.33 -20.58
N LYS A 316 -19.22 -8.10 -20.33
CA LYS A 316 -19.30 -6.98 -21.30
C LYS A 316 -18.52 -7.29 -22.59
N GLU A 317 -17.40 -7.99 -22.48
CA GLU A 317 -16.53 -8.34 -23.61
C GLU A 317 -16.88 -9.70 -24.25
N GLY A 318 -17.87 -10.41 -23.71
CA GLY A 318 -18.28 -11.72 -24.23
C GLY A 318 -17.25 -12.82 -24.02
N ILE A 319 -16.41 -12.69 -23.00
CA ILE A 319 -15.36 -13.66 -22.65
C ILE A 319 -15.98 -14.84 -21.88
N ASP A 320 -15.76 -16.06 -22.35
CA ASP A 320 -16.12 -17.28 -21.63
C ASP A 320 -15.14 -17.53 -20.46
N ILE A 321 -15.56 -17.20 -19.24
CA ILE A 321 -14.75 -17.39 -18.04
C ILE A 321 -14.47 -18.86 -17.70
N HIS A 322 -15.21 -19.82 -18.30
CA HIS A 322 -15.00 -21.26 -18.12
C HIS A 322 -13.98 -21.83 -19.10
N GLN A 323 -13.62 -21.07 -20.13
CA GLN A 323 -12.56 -21.47 -21.06
C GLN A 323 -11.24 -21.63 -20.29
N LYS A 324 -10.61 -22.80 -20.49
CA LYS A 324 -9.31 -23.09 -19.86
C LYS A 324 -8.17 -22.54 -20.71
N ILE A 325 -7.29 -21.78 -20.07
CA ILE A 325 -5.99 -21.34 -20.60
C ILE A 325 -4.92 -21.87 -19.65
N GLY A 326 -3.92 -22.58 -20.17
CA GLY A 326 -2.91 -23.24 -19.34
C GLY A 326 -3.47 -24.28 -18.35
N GLY A 327 -4.66 -24.84 -18.65
CA GLY A 327 -5.34 -25.83 -17.79
C GLY A 327 -6.29 -25.22 -16.74
N TYR A 328 -6.33 -23.89 -16.57
CA TYR A 328 -7.12 -23.19 -15.54
C TYR A 328 -8.24 -22.36 -16.16
N THR A 329 -9.40 -22.34 -15.51
CA THR A 329 -10.52 -21.43 -15.83
C THR A 329 -10.17 -19.98 -15.48
N GLY A 330 -10.93 -19.00 -15.99
CA GLY A 330 -10.75 -17.60 -15.66
C GLY A 330 -10.74 -17.31 -14.14
N PRO A 331 -11.77 -17.77 -13.38
CA PRO A 331 -11.76 -17.64 -11.92
C PRO A 331 -10.52 -18.25 -11.23
N GLN A 332 -10.06 -19.40 -11.70
CA GLN A 332 -8.84 -20.02 -11.17
C GLN A 332 -7.60 -19.16 -11.45
N ARG A 333 -7.46 -18.66 -12.69
CA ARG A 333 -6.34 -17.76 -13.06
C ARG A 333 -6.36 -16.46 -12.26
N PHE A 334 -7.53 -15.90 -11.99
CA PHE A 334 -7.69 -14.71 -11.15
C PHE A 334 -7.09 -14.93 -9.75
N TYR A 335 -7.48 -16.00 -9.05
CA TYR A 335 -6.96 -16.26 -7.70
C TYR A 335 -5.49 -16.68 -7.68
N ILE A 336 -5.02 -17.39 -8.72
CA ILE A 336 -3.59 -17.71 -8.87
C ILE A 336 -2.79 -16.42 -9.05
N ALA A 337 -3.25 -15.51 -9.90
CA ALA A 337 -2.62 -14.21 -10.11
C ALA A 337 -2.57 -13.39 -8.82
N PHE A 338 -3.69 -13.29 -8.09
CA PHE A 338 -3.70 -12.62 -6.79
C PHE A 338 -2.64 -13.18 -5.83
N ALA A 339 -2.55 -14.52 -5.71
CA ALA A 339 -1.56 -15.14 -4.84
C ALA A 339 -0.12 -14.85 -5.28
N GLN A 340 0.12 -14.68 -6.59
CA GLN A 340 1.45 -14.37 -7.13
C GLN A 340 1.93 -12.95 -6.79
N ASN A 341 1.04 -12.00 -6.47
CA ASN A 341 1.42 -10.67 -5.97
C ASN A 341 2.30 -10.76 -4.71
N TRP A 342 2.11 -11.82 -3.93
CA TRP A 342 2.71 -12.03 -2.63
C TRP A 342 3.81 -13.10 -2.64
N CYS A 343 4.40 -13.36 -3.81
CA CYS A 343 5.55 -14.27 -3.95
C CYS A 343 6.81 -13.65 -3.40
N GLU A 344 6.98 -13.71 -2.09
CA GLU A 344 8.12 -13.20 -1.35
C GLU A 344 8.79 -14.30 -0.51
N ASN A 345 10.06 -14.10 -0.19
CA ASN A 345 10.81 -14.92 0.75
C ASN A 345 11.57 -14.02 1.73
N SER A 346 10.95 -13.78 2.87
CA SER A 346 11.47 -12.89 3.92
C SER A 346 12.31 -13.64 4.94
N ARG A 347 13.32 -12.96 5.50
CA ARG A 347 14.14 -13.48 6.60
C ARG A 347 13.35 -13.44 7.91
N PRO A 348 13.55 -14.44 8.80
CA PRO A 348 12.86 -14.46 10.09
C PRO A 348 13.11 -13.19 10.94
N GLU A 349 14.28 -12.59 10.86
CA GLU A 349 14.65 -11.35 11.55
C GLU A 349 13.80 -10.18 11.03
N ALA A 350 13.70 -10.02 9.71
CA ALA A 350 12.89 -9.00 9.08
C ALA A 350 11.39 -9.18 9.41
N VAL A 351 10.88 -10.42 9.39
CA VAL A 351 9.48 -10.71 9.78
C VAL A 351 9.23 -10.36 11.24
N ARG A 352 10.20 -10.62 12.15
CA ARG A 352 10.08 -10.24 13.58
C ARG A 352 9.98 -8.71 13.74
N ALA A 353 10.76 -7.94 12.99
CA ALA A 353 10.68 -6.49 12.99
C ALA A 353 9.34 -6.01 12.38
N GLN A 354 8.94 -6.58 11.26
CA GLN A 354 7.70 -6.25 10.55
C GLN A 354 6.47 -6.37 11.45
N VAL A 355 6.24 -7.50 12.10
CA VAL A 355 5.03 -7.72 12.91
C VAL A 355 4.91 -6.79 14.13
N LEU A 356 5.98 -6.08 14.50
CA LEU A 356 6.00 -5.12 15.59
C LEU A 356 5.73 -3.68 15.13
N THR A 357 6.06 -3.35 13.88
CA THR A 357 6.15 -1.95 13.43
C THR A 357 5.39 -1.66 12.15
N ASP A 358 5.12 -2.66 11.30
CA ASP A 358 4.52 -2.49 10.00
C ASP A 358 3.01 -2.82 10.03
N PRO A 359 2.13 -1.99 9.45
CA PRO A 359 0.70 -2.26 9.36
C PRO A 359 0.36 -3.40 8.39
N HIS A 360 1.31 -3.86 7.54
CA HIS A 360 1.07 -4.97 6.63
C HIS A 360 1.36 -6.31 7.30
N SER A 361 0.46 -7.27 7.08
CA SER A 361 0.73 -8.67 7.43
C SER A 361 1.84 -9.23 6.52
N PRO A 362 2.66 -10.21 6.99
CA PRO A 362 3.60 -10.90 6.09
C PRO A 362 2.91 -11.49 4.87
N ASP A 363 3.55 -11.42 3.71
CA ASP A 363 2.96 -11.61 2.38
C ASP A 363 2.15 -12.89 2.21
N HIS A 364 2.63 -14.03 2.69
CA HIS A 364 1.86 -15.27 2.59
C HIS A 364 0.54 -15.26 3.39
N PHE A 365 0.40 -14.40 4.40
CA PHE A 365 -0.86 -14.18 5.11
C PHE A 365 -1.76 -13.16 4.38
N ARG A 366 -1.18 -12.20 3.67
CA ARG A 366 -1.95 -11.34 2.77
C ARG A 366 -2.63 -12.18 1.67
N ALA A 367 -1.89 -13.11 1.05
CA ALA A 367 -2.45 -14.05 0.09
C ALA A 367 -3.50 -14.97 0.71
N ASN A 368 -3.08 -15.82 1.65
CA ASN A 368 -3.93 -16.89 2.16
C ASN A 368 -5.05 -16.37 3.07
N GLY A 369 -4.76 -15.36 3.90
CA GLY A 369 -5.72 -14.77 4.82
C GLY A 369 -6.89 -14.08 4.12
N ALA A 370 -6.65 -13.48 2.94
CA ALA A 370 -7.71 -12.92 2.12
C ALA A 370 -8.49 -13.99 1.34
N ILE A 371 -7.78 -14.93 0.70
CA ILE A 371 -8.38 -15.98 -0.14
C ILE A 371 -9.34 -16.88 0.66
N VAL A 372 -9.00 -17.27 1.88
CA VAL A 372 -9.84 -18.17 2.71
C VAL A 372 -11.20 -17.56 3.05
N ASN A 373 -11.36 -16.26 2.93
CA ASN A 373 -12.60 -15.54 3.16
C ASN A 373 -13.48 -15.41 1.88
N GLN A 374 -13.03 -15.98 0.73
CA GLN A 374 -13.68 -15.82 -0.55
C GLN A 374 -14.51 -17.06 -0.95
N PRO A 375 -15.87 -17.01 -0.89
CA PRO A 375 -16.71 -18.11 -1.34
C PRO A 375 -16.49 -18.49 -2.83
N ALA A 376 -16.18 -17.48 -3.66
CA ALA A 376 -15.91 -17.68 -5.09
C ALA A 376 -14.62 -18.47 -5.34
N PHE A 377 -13.59 -18.34 -4.47
CA PHE A 377 -12.41 -19.20 -4.52
C PHE A 377 -12.78 -20.67 -4.28
N ALA A 378 -13.55 -20.93 -3.21
CA ALA A 378 -14.01 -22.28 -2.91
C ALA A 378 -14.76 -22.92 -4.09
N ALA A 379 -15.62 -22.15 -4.75
CA ALA A 379 -16.35 -22.58 -5.94
C ALA A 379 -15.42 -22.84 -7.14
N ALA A 380 -14.45 -21.96 -7.40
CA ALA A 380 -13.52 -22.05 -8.52
C ALA A 380 -12.63 -23.31 -8.45
N PHE A 381 -12.21 -23.69 -7.24
CA PHE A 381 -11.31 -24.84 -7.01
C PHE A 381 -12.03 -26.11 -6.51
N GLY A 382 -13.34 -26.05 -6.30
CA GLY A 382 -14.11 -27.19 -5.80
C GLY A 382 -13.76 -27.58 -4.35
N CYS A 383 -13.32 -26.62 -3.55
CA CYS A 383 -12.91 -26.85 -2.16
C CYS A 383 -14.12 -27.09 -1.27
N LYS A 384 -14.00 -28.03 -0.35
CA LYS A 384 -15.08 -28.37 0.61
C LYS A 384 -14.98 -27.48 1.85
N LYS A 385 -16.14 -27.09 2.40
CA LYS A 385 -16.23 -26.39 3.67
C LYS A 385 -15.55 -27.22 4.79
N GLY A 386 -14.76 -26.57 5.64
CA GLY A 386 -13.96 -27.20 6.69
C GLY A 386 -12.57 -27.68 6.24
N SER A 387 -12.22 -27.51 4.93
CA SER A 387 -10.83 -27.70 4.50
C SER A 387 -9.96 -26.49 4.92
N PRO A 388 -8.62 -26.63 4.99
CA PRO A 388 -7.74 -25.53 5.43
C PRO A 388 -7.95 -24.21 4.71
N MET A 389 -8.25 -24.25 3.37
CA MET A 389 -8.49 -23.05 2.56
C MET A 389 -9.97 -22.65 2.49
N VAL A 390 -10.87 -23.34 3.18
CA VAL A 390 -12.31 -23.01 3.29
C VAL A 390 -12.77 -23.29 4.71
N PRO A 391 -12.37 -22.46 5.68
CA PRO A 391 -12.75 -22.64 7.08
C PRO A 391 -14.28 -22.58 7.28
N ASN A 392 -14.76 -23.06 8.43
CA ASN A 392 -16.19 -23.01 8.74
C ASN A 392 -16.68 -21.56 8.91
N ASP A 393 -15.84 -20.72 9.47
CA ASP A 393 -16.10 -19.32 9.73
C ASP A 393 -15.16 -18.48 8.85
N SER A 394 -15.73 -17.70 7.93
CA SER A 394 -15.02 -16.76 7.09
C SER A 394 -15.37 -15.33 7.51
N CYS A 395 -14.39 -14.43 7.38
CA CYS A 395 -14.57 -13.02 7.70
C CYS A 395 -15.00 -12.26 6.44
N ARG A 396 -16.10 -11.51 6.51
CA ARG A 396 -16.52 -10.59 5.44
C ARG A 396 -16.84 -9.22 6.05
N VAL A 397 -16.20 -8.20 5.47
CA VAL A 397 -16.46 -6.79 5.81
C VAL A 397 -17.15 -6.12 4.62
N TRP A 398 -16.56 -6.24 3.45
CA TRP A 398 -17.03 -5.74 2.16
C TRP A 398 -17.52 -6.88 1.26
#